data_5ae50ddb1ba34ec580270e38eaa44e8c
#
_entry.id   5ae50ddb1ba34ec580270e38eaa44e8c
#
_cell.length_a   1.000
_cell.length_b   1.000
_cell.length_c   1.000
_cell.angle_alpha   90.00
_cell.angle_beta   90.00
_cell.angle_gamma   90.00
#
_symmetry.space_group_name_H-M   'P 1'
#
loop_
_entity.id
_entity.type
_entity.pdbx_description
1 polymer ?
#
loop_
_entity_poly.entity_id
_entity_poly.type
_entity_poly.pdbx_seq_one_letter_code
_entity_poly.pdbx_strand_id
1 'polypeptide(L)'
;MNILDRINKENDIKNIDSEELPRLAEEIREFLVSHVSETGGHLAPNLGCVELTMALHRVLNFPEDKLIWDVGHQSYVHKILTGRKDEMGSLRQFGGMSGFPKTSESPCDAFNTGHSSTSISAALGMACARSIKGTHENIAAVIGDGSFTGGMVYEAMNNMADIKTSCLVVLNDNNMSIDQNVGGMSTYLSKLRVGPVSYTHLRAHET
;
A
#
# COMPACT_ATOMS: atom_id res chain seq x y z
N MET A 1 6.68 25.01 -11.73
CA MET A 1 6.63 24.46 -10.37
C MET A 1 5.98 23.09 -10.48
N ASN A 2 6.64 22.05 -10.02
CA ASN A 2 6.08 20.70 -10.08
C ASN A 2 4.97 20.57 -9.03
N ILE A 3 3.97 19.76 -9.32
CA ILE A 3 2.88 19.49 -8.37
C ILE A 3 3.43 18.76 -7.13
N LEU A 4 4.42 17.88 -7.35
CA LEU A 4 5.11 17.15 -6.28
C LEU A 4 5.79 18.09 -5.26
N ASP A 5 6.20 19.31 -5.65
CA ASP A 5 6.77 20.30 -4.73
C ASP A 5 5.76 20.76 -3.66
N ARG A 6 4.47 20.61 -3.92
CA ARG A 6 3.38 20.94 -2.99
C ARG A 6 3.13 19.85 -1.93
N ILE A 7 3.75 18.67 -2.07
CA ILE A 7 3.67 17.56 -1.12
C ILE A 7 4.85 17.66 -0.16
N ASN A 8 4.64 18.12 1.07
CA ASN A 8 5.67 18.34 2.08
C ASN A 8 5.40 17.66 3.42
N LYS A 9 4.16 17.21 3.63
CA LYS A 9 3.73 16.45 4.81
C LYS A 9 2.57 15.52 4.46
N GLU A 10 2.18 14.69 5.42
CA GLU A 10 1.00 13.84 5.30
C GLU A 10 -0.25 14.67 4.97
N ASN A 11 -1.15 14.07 4.23
CA ASN A 11 -2.44 14.63 3.77
C ASN A 11 -2.35 15.81 2.78
N ASP A 12 -1.18 16.32 2.41
CA ASP A 12 -1.06 17.40 1.43
C ASP A 12 -1.67 17.03 0.07
N ILE A 13 -1.65 15.75 -0.33
CA ILE A 13 -2.28 15.29 -1.57
C ILE A 13 -3.79 15.59 -1.62
N LYS A 14 -4.45 15.78 -0.49
CA LYS A 14 -5.89 16.11 -0.43
C LYS A 14 -6.18 17.52 -0.95
N ASN A 15 -5.17 18.37 -0.97
CA ASN A 15 -5.25 19.75 -1.48
C ASN A 15 -4.91 19.85 -2.98
N ILE A 16 -4.61 18.72 -3.64
CA ILE A 16 -4.34 18.66 -5.08
C ILE A 16 -5.65 18.45 -5.82
N ASP A 17 -5.92 19.25 -6.82
CA ASP A 17 -7.12 19.13 -7.64
C ASP A 17 -7.13 17.79 -8.40
N SER A 18 -8.31 17.21 -8.57
CA SER A 18 -8.45 15.89 -9.21
C SER A 18 -7.92 15.86 -10.64
N GLU A 19 -8.01 16.99 -11.34
CA GLU A 19 -7.48 17.16 -12.71
C GLU A 19 -5.94 17.14 -12.76
N GLU A 20 -5.27 17.49 -11.66
CA GLU A 20 -3.81 17.50 -11.54
C GLU A 20 -3.23 16.12 -11.16
N LEU A 21 -4.06 15.19 -10.64
CA LEU A 21 -3.58 13.89 -10.13
C LEU A 21 -2.84 13.04 -11.19
N PRO A 22 -3.29 12.96 -12.45
CA PRO A 22 -2.54 12.21 -13.46
C PRO A 22 -1.12 12.76 -13.66
N ARG A 23 -0.97 14.08 -13.67
CA ARG A 23 0.33 14.73 -13.77
C ARG A 23 1.18 14.49 -12.53
N LEU A 24 0.60 14.57 -11.33
CA LEU A 24 1.32 14.22 -10.09
C LEU A 24 1.82 12.78 -10.12
N ALA A 25 1.04 11.83 -10.65
CA ALA A 25 1.45 10.45 -10.79
C ALA A 25 2.70 10.31 -11.69
N GLU A 26 2.76 11.03 -12.80
CA GLU A 26 3.95 11.05 -13.67
C GLU A 26 5.17 11.69 -12.96
N GLU A 27 4.99 12.82 -12.29
CA GLU A 27 6.06 13.47 -11.52
C GLU A 27 6.62 12.55 -10.42
N ILE A 28 5.76 11.77 -9.74
CA ILE A 28 6.19 10.75 -8.76
C ILE A 28 6.98 9.63 -9.44
N ARG A 29 6.57 9.16 -10.63
CA ARG A 29 7.32 8.13 -11.38
C ARG A 29 8.71 8.61 -11.79
N GLU A 30 8.79 9.81 -12.35
CA GLU A 30 10.08 10.41 -12.74
C GLU A 30 11.00 10.56 -11.52
N PHE A 31 10.45 11.03 -10.40
CA PHE A 31 11.17 11.16 -9.14
C PHE A 31 11.69 9.81 -8.64
N LEU A 32 10.86 8.76 -8.66
CA LEU A 32 11.24 7.41 -8.25
C LEU A 32 12.35 6.83 -9.15
N VAL A 33 12.21 6.97 -10.47
CA VAL A 33 13.21 6.49 -11.43
C VAL A 33 14.56 7.15 -11.17
N SER A 34 14.58 8.46 -10.98
CA SER A 34 15.81 9.21 -10.72
C SER A 34 16.49 8.72 -9.42
N HIS A 35 15.79 8.74 -8.29
CA HIS A 35 16.38 8.43 -7.00
C HIS A 35 16.74 6.95 -6.81
N VAL A 36 15.86 6.04 -7.25
CA VAL A 36 16.11 4.59 -7.10
C VAL A 36 17.23 4.11 -8.04
N SER A 37 17.45 4.79 -9.18
CA SER A 37 18.61 4.49 -10.05
C SER A 37 19.95 4.77 -9.36
N GLU A 38 19.99 5.71 -8.42
CA GLU A 38 21.20 6.08 -7.68
C GLU A 38 21.34 5.28 -6.38
N THR A 39 20.26 5.12 -5.61
CA THR A 39 20.29 4.49 -4.29
C THR A 39 20.13 2.97 -4.34
N GLY A 40 19.59 2.45 -5.43
CA GLY A 40 19.09 1.09 -5.53
C GLY A 40 17.75 0.91 -4.81
N GLY A 41 17.04 -0.17 -5.12
CA GLY A 41 15.75 -0.45 -4.48
C GLY A 41 14.77 -1.19 -5.40
N HIS A 42 13.52 -1.22 -4.97
CA HIS A 42 12.44 -1.95 -5.65
C HIS A 42 11.67 -1.00 -6.58
N LEU A 43 12.19 -0.72 -7.78
CA LEU A 43 11.59 0.27 -8.67
C LEU A 43 10.23 -0.20 -9.22
N ALA A 44 10.18 -1.35 -9.89
CA ALA A 44 8.98 -1.82 -10.58
C ALA A 44 7.74 -1.95 -9.67
N PRO A 45 7.83 -2.54 -8.45
CA PRO A 45 6.69 -2.62 -7.54
C PRO A 45 6.15 -1.24 -7.12
N ASN A 46 7.03 -0.24 -6.99
CA ASN A 46 6.63 1.12 -6.63
C ASN A 46 5.98 1.86 -7.80
N LEU A 47 6.50 1.71 -9.03
CA LEU A 47 5.87 2.28 -10.22
C LEU A 47 4.45 1.73 -10.46
N GLY A 48 4.24 0.45 -10.16
CA GLY A 48 2.93 -0.21 -10.28
C GLY A 48 1.91 0.17 -9.21
N CYS A 49 2.33 0.84 -8.12
CA CYS A 49 1.46 1.21 -7.01
C CYS A 49 1.25 2.72 -6.85
N VAL A 50 1.66 3.55 -7.82
CA VAL A 50 1.57 5.02 -7.70
C VAL A 50 0.12 5.45 -7.50
N GLU A 51 -0.78 5.14 -8.43
CA GLU A 51 -2.18 5.56 -8.36
C GLU A 51 -2.92 4.92 -7.19
N LEU A 52 -2.65 3.65 -6.90
CA LEU A 52 -3.20 2.96 -5.74
C LEU A 52 -2.84 3.70 -4.44
N THR A 53 -1.57 4.06 -4.28
CA THR A 53 -1.08 4.77 -3.08
C THR A 53 -1.69 6.16 -3.01
N MET A 54 -1.73 6.89 -4.12
CA MET A 54 -2.37 8.22 -4.20
C MET A 54 -3.85 8.13 -3.81
N ALA A 55 -4.60 7.15 -4.33
CA ALA A 55 -6.02 6.95 -4.01
C ALA A 55 -6.22 6.68 -2.51
N LEU A 56 -5.41 5.81 -1.91
CA LEU A 56 -5.47 5.54 -0.47
C LEU A 56 -5.17 6.80 0.35
N HIS A 57 -4.18 7.60 -0.04
CA HIS A 57 -3.84 8.86 0.63
C HIS A 57 -4.88 9.97 0.43
N ARG A 58 -5.69 9.90 -0.61
CA ARG A 58 -6.85 10.81 -0.79
C ARG A 58 -7.99 10.51 0.18
N VAL A 59 -8.13 9.25 0.58
CA VAL A 59 -9.23 8.78 1.44
C VAL A 59 -8.81 8.74 2.92
N LEU A 60 -7.66 8.13 3.21
CA LEU A 60 -7.18 7.95 4.59
C LEU A 60 -6.62 9.25 5.18
N ASN A 61 -6.72 9.42 6.50
CA ASN A 61 -6.17 10.53 7.27
C ASN A 61 -4.98 10.04 8.08
N PHE A 62 -3.78 10.46 7.72
CA PHE A 62 -2.57 10.09 8.42
C PHE A 62 -2.21 11.13 9.49
N PRO A 63 -1.67 10.70 10.65
CA PRO A 63 -1.33 9.32 11.05
C PRO A 63 -2.45 8.55 11.77
N GLU A 64 -3.68 9.10 11.86
CA GLU A 64 -4.80 8.48 12.59
C GLU A 64 -5.18 7.14 11.97
N ASP A 65 -5.47 7.13 10.67
CA ASP A 65 -5.77 5.93 9.90
C ASP A 65 -4.52 5.06 9.71
N LYS A 66 -4.69 3.75 9.62
CA LYS A 66 -3.61 2.78 9.58
C LYS A 66 -3.51 2.10 8.21
N LEU A 67 -2.38 2.28 7.57
CA LEU A 67 -2.06 1.62 6.30
C LEU A 67 -0.89 0.66 6.50
N ILE A 68 -1.12 -0.63 6.25
CA ILE A 68 -0.13 -1.70 6.40
C ILE A 68 0.22 -2.23 5.01
N TRP A 69 1.50 -2.19 4.67
CA TRP A 69 2.02 -2.74 3.42
C TRP A 69 2.56 -4.14 3.67
N ASP A 70 2.05 -5.15 2.94
CA ASP A 70 2.64 -6.49 3.00
C ASP A 70 4.03 -6.49 2.38
N VAL A 71 5.00 -7.11 3.04
CA VAL A 71 6.44 -6.98 2.76
C VAL A 71 6.91 -5.53 2.93
N GLY A 72 6.28 -4.57 2.26
CA GLY A 72 6.56 -3.14 2.34
C GLY A 72 7.57 -2.61 1.32
N HIS A 73 8.04 -3.44 0.40
CA HIS A 73 8.98 -3.03 -0.65
C HIS A 73 8.35 -2.06 -1.69
N GLN A 74 7.03 -1.98 -1.74
CA GLN A 74 6.24 -1.10 -2.62
C GLN A 74 5.78 0.19 -1.93
N SER A 75 6.36 0.58 -0.80
CA SER A 75 5.90 1.69 0.04
C SER A 75 6.60 3.04 -0.22
N TYR A 76 7.42 3.17 -1.27
CA TYR A 76 8.18 4.41 -1.49
C TYR A 76 7.28 5.60 -1.79
N VAL A 77 6.20 5.39 -2.54
CA VAL A 77 5.19 6.44 -2.80
C VAL A 77 4.53 6.89 -1.49
N HIS A 78 4.24 5.96 -0.57
CA HIS A 78 3.74 6.30 0.77
C HIS A 78 4.72 7.17 1.54
N LYS A 79 6.02 6.87 1.49
CA LYS A 79 7.07 7.71 2.11
C LYS A 79 7.10 9.12 1.49
N ILE A 80 7.02 9.23 0.17
CA ILE A 80 6.96 10.52 -0.54
C ILE A 80 5.73 11.32 -0.08
N LEU A 81 4.55 10.71 -0.09
CA LEU A 81 3.28 11.36 0.25
C LEU A 81 3.10 11.66 1.75
N THR A 82 3.99 11.15 2.59
CA THR A 82 4.09 11.47 4.03
C THR A 82 5.22 12.43 4.36
N GLY A 83 5.72 13.19 3.36
CA GLY A 83 6.66 14.29 3.55
C GLY A 83 8.14 13.91 3.59
N ARG A 84 8.49 12.67 3.23
CA ARG A 84 9.89 12.17 3.27
C ARG A 84 10.59 12.18 1.91
N LYS A 85 10.06 12.93 0.92
CA LYS A 85 10.66 12.97 -0.42
C LYS A 85 12.10 13.46 -0.42
N ASP A 86 12.43 14.45 0.43
CA ASP A 86 13.76 15.04 0.48
C ASP A 86 14.82 14.11 1.08
N GLU A 87 14.38 13.06 1.80
CA GLU A 87 15.24 12.03 2.37
C GLU A 87 15.50 10.85 1.43
N MET A 88 14.83 10.81 0.26
CA MET A 88 14.92 9.68 -0.68
C MET A 88 16.34 9.41 -1.20
N GLY A 89 17.22 10.41 -1.21
CA GLY A 89 18.64 10.23 -1.51
C GLY A 89 19.39 9.35 -0.51
N SER A 90 18.84 9.14 0.69
CA SER A 90 19.40 8.24 1.71
C SER A 90 18.75 6.86 1.75
N LEU A 91 17.83 6.58 0.82
CA LEU A 91 17.07 5.32 0.78
C LEU A 91 18.00 4.10 0.75
N ARG A 92 17.82 3.17 1.70
CA ARG A 92 18.60 1.94 1.87
C ARG A 92 20.10 2.16 2.14
N GLN A 93 20.52 3.38 2.46
CA GLN A 93 21.89 3.67 2.89
C GLN A 93 22.03 3.42 4.39
N PHE A 94 23.25 3.15 4.85
CA PHE A 94 23.54 2.97 6.29
C PHE A 94 23.19 4.26 7.05
N GLY A 95 22.34 4.14 8.06
CA GLY A 95 21.87 5.31 8.84
C GLY A 95 20.84 6.19 8.13
N GLY A 96 20.47 5.85 6.90
CA GLY A 96 19.45 6.55 6.11
C GLY A 96 18.06 5.91 6.18
N MET A 97 17.19 6.32 5.25
CA MET A 97 15.81 5.86 5.14
C MET A 97 15.75 4.36 4.82
N SER A 98 14.93 3.62 5.54
CA SER A 98 14.67 2.19 5.28
C SER A 98 13.95 1.98 3.94
N GLY A 99 14.26 0.89 3.26
CA GLY A 99 13.51 0.42 2.08
C GLY A 99 12.14 -0.20 2.40
N PHE A 100 11.73 -0.19 3.68
CA PHE A 100 10.48 -0.71 4.19
C PHE A 100 9.85 0.27 5.18
N PRO A 101 8.53 0.21 5.44
CA PRO A 101 7.91 0.99 6.52
C PRO A 101 8.56 0.74 7.87
N LYS A 102 8.79 1.80 8.62
CA LYS A 102 9.40 1.78 9.95
C LYS A 102 8.68 2.76 10.88
N THR A 103 8.09 2.25 11.94
CA THR A 103 7.40 3.08 12.95
C THR A 103 8.33 4.07 13.65
N SER A 104 9.63 3.84 13.61
CA SER A 104 10.66 4.76 14.12
C SER A 104 11.01 5.90 13.16
N GLU A 105 10.65 5.81 11.88
CA GLU A 105 10.88 6.86 10.88
C GLU A 105 9.70 7.84 10.79
N SER A 106 8.48 7.34 10.91
CA SER A 106 7.28 8.16 10.77
C SER A 106 6.10 7.58 11.54
N PRO A 107 5.28 8.41 12.18
CA PRO A 107 4.01 7.98 12.77
C PRO A 107 3.00 7.48 11.71
N CYS A 108 3.22 7.79 10.44
CA CYS A 108 2.40 7.31 9.32
C CYS A 108 2.71 5.85 8.94
N ASP A 109 3.86 5.31 9.37
CA ASP A 109 4.22 3.91 9.17
C ASP A 109 3.60 3.07 10.30
N ALA A 110 2.42 2.51 10.08
CA ALA A 110 1.63 1.85 11.12
C ALA A 110 2.25 0.55 11.67
N PHE A 111 3.12 -0.11 10.88
CA PHE A 111 3.71 -1.40 11.24
C PHE A 111 5.07 -1.61 10.58
N ASN A 112 6.03 -2.20 11.30
CA ASN A 112 7.33 -2.58 10.76
C ASN A 112 7.17 -3.83 9.89
N THR A 113 7.34 -3.69 8.59
CA THR A 113 7.18 -4.79 7.63
C THR A 113 8.51 -5.26 7.05
N GLY A 114 8.49 -6.37 6.34
CA GLY A 114 9.65 -7.02 5.73
C GLY A 114 9.34 -8.46 5.31
N HIS A 115 8.61 -9.21 6.13
CA HIS A 115 8.11 -10.55 5.80
C HIS A 115 6.78 -10.48 5.03
N SER A 116 6.61 -11.44 4.10
CA SER A 116 5.36 -11.63 3.36
C SER A 116 4.24 -12.18 4.23
N SER A 117 3.00 -11.96 3.82
CA SER A 117 1.78 -12.56 4.37
C SER A 117 1.39 -12.11 5.79
N THR A 118 2.02 -11.05 6.32
CA THR A 118 1.80 -10.59 7.71
C THR A 118 0.80 -9.45 7.83
N SER A 119 0.54 -8.73 6.75
CA SER A 119 -0.21 -7.47 6.77
C SER A 119 -1.65 -7.61 7.24
N ILE A 120 -2.36 -8.65 6.81
CA ILE A 120 -3.75 -8.88 7.17
C ILE A 120 -3.88 -9.26 8.65
N SER A 121 -2.95 -10.05 9.20
CA SER A 121 -2.91 -10.35 10.64
C SER A 121 -2.66 -9.10 11.47
N ALA A 122 -1.74 -8.23 11.03
CA ALA A 122 -1.47 -6.96 11.70
C ALA A 122 -2.69 -6.04 11.65
N ALA A 123 -3.35 -5.94 10.48
CA ALA A 123 -4.57 -5.17 10.30
C ALA A 123 -5.71 -5.66 11.20
N LEU A 124 -5.89 -6.98 11.29
CA LEU A 124 -6.87 -7.59 12.19
C LEU A 124 -6.59 -7.24 13.64
N GLY A 125 -5.33 -7.34 14.09
CA GLY A 125 -4.94 -6.96 15.44
C GLY A 125 -5.26 -5.50 15.76
N MET A 126 -4.97 -4.58 14.82
CA MET A 126 -5.31 -3.16 14.96
C MET A 126 -6.83 -2.95 14.98
N ALA A 127 -7.59 -3.66 14.15
CA ALA A 127 -9.05 -3.58 14.12
C ALA A 127 -9.69 -4.08 15.43
N CYS A 128 -9.15 -5.14 16.01
CA CYS A 128 -9.54 -5.60 17.35
C CYS A 128 -9.21 -4.55 18.43
N ALA A 129 -8.02 -3.96 18.40
CA ALA A 129 -7.62 -2.91 19.32
C ALA A 129 -8.50 -1.68 19.21
N ARG A 130 -8.85 -1.25 17.99
CA ARG A 130 -9.83 -0.19 17.71
C ARG A 130 -11.17 -0.47 18.38
N SER A 131 -11.70 -1.68 18.20
CA SER A 131 -12.98 -2.08 18.81
C SER A 131 -12.94 -2.06 20.35
N ILE A 132 -11.83 -2.51 20.94
CA ILE A 132 -11.63 -2.51 22.40
C ILE A 132 -11.52 -1.08 22.94
N LYS A 133 -10.80 -0.19 22.21
CA LYS A 133 -10.60 1.21 22.60
C LYS A 133 -11.82 2.10 22.33
N GLY A 134 -12.76 1.66 21.49
CA GLY A 134 -13.89 2.46 21.03
C GLY A 134 -13.49 3.62 20.11
N THR A 135 -12.38 3.48 19.40
CA THR A 135 -11.90 4.45 18.41
C THR A 135 -12.44 4.15 17.02
N HIS A 136 -12.20 5.02 16.02
CA HIS A 136 -12.89 4.96 14.72
C HIS A 136 -11.95 5.06 13.52
N GLU A 137 -10.64 4.92 13.72
CA GLU A 137 -9.66 4.96 12.65
C GLU A 137 -9.93 3.90 11.58
N ASN A 138 -9.71 4.25 10.32
CA ASN A 138 -9.75 3.31 9.22
C ASN A 138 -8.47 2.47 9.23
N ILE A 139 -8.60 1.19 8.89
CA ILE A 139 -7.48 0.26 8.84
C ILE A 139 -7.50 -0.40 7.47
N ALA A 140 -6.38 -0.28 6.75
CA ALA A 140 -6.19 -0.84 5.43
C ALA A 140 -4.90 -1.66 5.38
N ALA A 141 -4.94 -2.79 4.67
CA ALA A 141 -3.78 -3.60 4.32
C ALA A 141 -3.68 -3.73 2.81
N VAL A 142 -2.49 -3.48 2.26
CA VAL A 142 -2.17 -3.72 0.84
C VAL A 142 -1.29 -4.94 0.76
N ILE A 143 -1.71 -5.93 0.00
CA ILE A 143 -1.01 -7.20 -0.17
C ILE A 143 -0.93 -7.57 -1.65
N GLY A 144 0.24 -8.06 -2.09
CA GLY A 144 0.41 -8.60 -3.43
C GLY A 144 -0.09 -10.04 -3.55
N ASP A 145 -0.39 -10.45 -4.77
CA ASP A 145 -0.88 -11.79 -5.11
C ASP A 145 0.08 -12.91 -4.65
N GLY A 146 1.38 -12.73 -4.79
CA GLY A 146 2.37 -13.67 -4.28
C GLY A 146 2.30 -13.87 -2.76
N SER A 147 2.25 -12.78 -2.00
CA SER A 147 2.11 -12.81 -0.53
C SER A 147 0.75 -13.36 -0.09
N PHE A 148 -0.28 -13.16 -0.90
CA PHE A 148 -1.63 -13.66 -0.62
C PHE A 148 -1.74 -15.19 -0.63
N THR A 149 -0.74 -15.90 -1.16
CA THR A 149 -0.70 -17.38 -1.12
C THR A 149 -0.27 -17.95 0.23
N GLY A 150 0.23 -17.15 1.15
CA GLY A 150 0.71 -17.61 2.46
C GLY A 150 -0.40 -18.01 3.42
N GLY A 151 -0.20 -19.06 4.21
CA GLY A 151 -1.20 -19.62 5.12
C GLY A 151 -1.72 -18.63 6.16
N MET A 152 -0.86 -17.76 6.69
CA MET A 152 -1.21 -16.74 7.68
C MET A 152 -2.31 -15.77 7.19
N VAL A 153 -2.36 -15.50 5.89
CA VAL A 153 -3.43 -14.69 5.27
C VAL A 153 -4.80 -15.32 5.51
N TYR A 154 -4.92 -16.63 5.28
CA TYR A 154 -6.19 -17.36 5.44
C TYR A 154 -6.60 -17.51 6.89
N GLU A 155 -5.63 -17.71 7.79
CA GLU A 155 -5.88 -17.73 9.23
C GLU A 155 -6.45 -16.38 9.70
N ALA A 156 -5.84 -15.27 9.26
CA ALA A 156 -6.32 -13.94 9.59
C ALA A 156 -7.70 -13.65 9.00
N MET A 157 -7.93 -13.98 7.73
CA MET A 157 -9.23 -13.76 7.06
C MET A 157 -10.34 -14.60 7.71
N ASN A 158 -10.06 -15.85 8.04
CA ASN A 158 -11.02 -16.72 8.73
C ASN A 158 -11.41 -16.14 10.11
N ASN A 159 -10.43 -15.67 10.88
CA ASN A 159 -10.67 -15.05 12.17
C ASN A 159 -11.41 -13.70 12.04
N MET A 160 -11.08 -12.91 11.02
CA MET A 160 -11.74 -11.63 10.73
C MET A 160 -13.24 -11.82 10.46
N ALA A 161 -13.61 -12.87 9.73
CA ALA A 161 -15.01 -13.19 9.43
C ALA A 161 -15.80 -13.54 10.69
N ASP A 162 -15.17 -14.23 11.66
CA ASP A 162 -15.80 -14.60 12.93
C ASP A 162 -15.97 -13.40 13.88
N ILE A 163 -14.93 -12.58 14.03
CA ILE A 163 -14.93 -11.40 14.90
C ILE A 163 -15.83 -10.28 14.36
N LYS A 164 -16.17 -10.29 13.06
CA LYS A 164 -17.00 -9.28 12.38
C LYS A 164 -16.45 -7.85 12.52
N THR A 165 -15.12 -7.70 12.62
CA THR A 165 -14.48 -6.38 12.56
C THR A 165 -14.24 -5.97 11.12
N SER A 166 -14.22 -4.66 10.86
CA SER A 166 -14.00 -4.13 9.51
C SER A 166 -12.58 -3.63 9.32
N CYS A 167 -11.92 -4.09 8.27
CA CYS A 167 -10.74 -3.44 7.68
C CYS A 167 -10.80 -3.58 6.17
N LEU A 168 -10.09 -2.73 5.47
CA LEU A 168 -9.95 -2.80 4.02
C LEU A 168 -8.76 -3.69 3.68
N VAL A 169 -8.98 -4.71 2.87
CA VAL A 169 -7.89 -5.52 2.28
C VAL A 169 -7.85 -5.22 0.79
N VAL A 170 -6.74 -4.66 0.34
CA VAL A 170 -6.46 -4.35 -1.07
C VAL A 170 -5.52 -5.42 -1.61
N LEU A 171 -6.03 -6.29 -2.45
CA LEU A 171 -5.23 -7.26 -3.20
C LEU A 171 -4.73 -6.61 -4.49
N ASN A 172 -3.42 -6.35 -4.55
CA ASN A 172 -2.77 -5.83 -5.76
C ASN A 172 -2.24 -7.02 -6.57
N ASP A 173 -3.01 -7.42 -7.57
CA ASP A 173 -2.73 -8.58 -8.42
C ASP A 173 -2.23 -8.12 -9.79
N ASN A 174 -0.94 -8.30 -10.04
CA ASN A 174 -0.29 -8.07 -11.33
C ASN A 174 0.16 -9.37 -12.02
N ASN A 175 -0.25 -10.53 -11.51
CA ASN A 175 0.16 -11.89 -11.92
C ASN A 175 1.68 -12.14 -11.84
N MET A 176 2.42 -11.30 -11.13
CA MET A 176 3.86 -11.36 -11.04
C MET A 176 4.31 -11.29 -9.57
N SER A 177 4.91 -12.37 -9.10
CA SER A 177 5.84 -12.31 -7.97
C SER A 177 7.28 -12.31 -8.50
N ILE A 178 8.24 -12.86 -7.78
CA ILE A 178 9.60 -13.11 -8.31
C ILE A 178 9.54 -14.09 -9.50
N ASP A 179 8.54 -14.98 -9.50
CA ASP A 179 8.20 -15.93 -10.57
C ASP A 179 6.66 -16.02 -10.68
N GLN A 180 6.16 -16.76 -11.68
CA GLN A 180 4.71 -16.97 -11.84
C GLN A 180 4.12 -17.63 -10.60
N ASN A 181 3.00 -17.10 -10.13
CA ASN A 181 2.28 -17.71 -9.01
C ASN A 181 1.75 -19.10 -9.41
N VAL A 182 2.05 -20.09 -8.58
CA VAL A 182 1.62 -21.47 -8.77
C VAL A 182 0.64 -21.91 -7.68
N GLY A 183 -0.18 -22.90 -7.99
CA GLY A 183 -1.08 -23.52 -7.03
C GLY A 183 -2.55 -23.14 -7.14
N GLY A 184 -3.37 -23.78 -6.32
CA GLY A 184 -4.83 -23.65 -6.37
C GLY A 184 -5.36 -22.23 -6.11
N MET A 185 -4.66 -21.46 -5.29
CA MET A 185 -5.05 -20.07 -4.98
C MET A 185 -4.85 -19.13 -6.17
N SER A 186 -3.74 -19.24 -6.89
CA SER A 186 -3.53 -18.48 -8.12
C SER A 186 -4.65 -18.76 -9.14
N THR A 187 -5.01 -20.02 -9.29
CA THR A 187 -6.17 -20.42 -10.14
C THR A 187 -7.49 -19.86 -9.63
N TYR A 188 -7.70 -19.85 -8.32
CA TYR A 188 -8.94 -19.31 -7.71
C TYR A 188 -9.04 -17.79 -7.90
N LEU A 189 -7.97 -17.03 -7.63
CA LEU A 189 -7.94 -15.58 -7.85
C LEU A 189 -8.18 -15.23 -9.31
N SER A 190 -7.58 -15.98 -10.24
CA SER A 190 -7.82 -15.80 -11.68
C SER A 190 -9.28 -16.02 -12.05
N LYS A 191 -9.97 -17.00 -11.43
CA LYS A 191 -11.40 -17.24 -11.63
C LYS A 191 -12.27 -16.11 -11.07
N LEU A 192 -11.91 -15.58 -9.89
CA LEU A 192 -12.62 -14.42 -9.32
C LEU A 192 -12.51 -13.19 -10.22
N ARG A 193 -11.34 -12.95 -10.80
CA ARG A 193 -11.09 -11.79 -11.67
C ARG A 193 -11.90 -11.82 -12.97
N VAL A 194 -12.15 -13.00 -13.52
CA VAL A 194 -12.94 -13.16 -14.76
C VAL A 194 -14.41 -13.50 -14.49
N GLY A 195 -14.82 -13.57 -13.23
CA GLY A 195 -16.19 -13.86 -12.84
C GLY A 195 -17.16 -12.72 -13.20
N PRO A 196 -18.47 -13.01 -13.42
CA PRO A 196 -19.45 -11.99 -13.82
C PRO A 196 -19.54 -10.80 -12.86
N VAL A 197 -19.35 -10.99 -11.56
CA VAL A 197 -19.41 -9.94 -10.53
C VAL A 197 -18.21 -9.01 -10.65
N SER A 198 -17.01 -9.54 -10.90
CA SER A 198 -15.80 -8.73 -11.13
C SER A 198 -15.95 -7.88 -12.38
N TYR A 199 -16.50 -8.44 -13.45
CA TYR A 199 -16.71 -7.72 -14.70
C TYR A 199 -17.72 -6.56 -14.58
N THR A 200 -18.81 -6.74 -13.85
CA THR A 200 -19.81 -5.69 -13.61
C THR A 200 -19.26 -4.57 -12.73
N HIS A 201 -18.41 -4.88 -11.75
CA HIS A 201 -17.77 -3.89 -10.89
C HIS A 201 -16.74 -3.04 -11.66
N LEU A 202 -15.90 -3.67 -12.48
CA LEU A 202 -14.92 -2.96 -13.31
C LEU A 202 -15.59 -2.01 -14.31
N ARG A 203 -16.65 -2.45 -14.99
CA ARG A 203 -17.40 -1.58 -15.91
C ARG A 203 -18.11 -0.40 -15.25
N ALA A 204 -18.51 -0.52 -13.99
CA ALA A 204 -19.14 0.58 -13.26
C ALA A 204 -18.18 1.74 -12.97
N HIS A 205 -16.86 1.50 -13.04
CA HIS A 205 -15.81 2.51 -12.83
C HIS A 205 -15.22 3.07 -14.14
N GLU A 206 -15.56 2.51 -15.30
CA GLU A 206 -15.11 3.00 -16.62
C GLU A 206 -16.08 3.99 -17.26
N THR A 207 -17.19 4.30 -16.62
CA THR A 207 -18.18 5.32 -17.02
C THR A 207 -18.19 6.49 -16.03
#